data_1d629398429a84b31f5f7e5d834f8d13
#
_entry.id   1d629398429a84b31f5f7e5d834f8d13
#
_cell.length_a   1.000
_cell.length_b   1.000
_cell.length_c   1.000
_cell.angle_alpha   90.00
_cell.angle_beta   90.00
_cell.angle_gamma   90.00
#
_symmetry.space_group_name_H-M   'P 1'
#
loop_
_entity.id
_entity.type
_entity.pdbx_description
1 polymer ?
#
loop_
_entity_poly.entity_id
_entity_poly.type
_entity_poly.pdbx_seq_one_letter_code
_entity_poly.pdbx_strand_id
1 'polypeptide(L)'
;MTVFKKYLKIANTYTLMILAYTAIFLGLAIFTGTYNSTSTDYKSMDVKVAIINRDKNTELINGFKDYIKDHGELISLEDDNESLRDVLFYRTVDYIMIIPDNYTTDFINGKDVTIETMELPDAYSSIYSKNLLNKYLNTANLYLKAGISDTELSKLIKEDLNKKVEVGMLDKQNEVDFTMPATYYNFSNYMLITITMVIVTMIMVSFNEEKIKRRNLVSPVSYKSMNRQLMLGNYTVGLAIWLLYVGFSFILYKDAMLTMNGLFLVLNSLVLMIFIQAFSFMIAKFTSNREILSGVGNLFGMGSSFICGAFVPQSMLSPFVLSLAKFLPSYWFIKANNEIIKLTDFSFGSIKPILIDMLIIFGFTLLVYLATQIVTKIRLKK
;
A
#
# COMPACT_ATOMS: atom_id res chain seq x y z
N MET A 1 17.72 29.56 28.36
CA MET A 1 17.10 28.30 27.90
C MET A 1 17.96 27.06 28.20
N THR A 2 18.15 26.78 29.47
CA THR A 2 19.01 25.65 29.92
C THR A 2 18.41 24.28 29.66
N VAL A 3 17.09 24.11 29.87
CA VAL A 3 16.40 22.83 29.66
C VAL A 3 16.37 22.47 28.14
N PHE A 4 16.10 23.42 27.28
CA PHE A 4 16.14 23.23 25.82
C PHE A 4 17.51 22.78 25.31
N LYS A 5 18.61 23.45 25.78
CA LYS A 5 19.98 23.05 25.40
C LYS A 5 20.30 21.63 25.86
N LYS A 6 19.87 21.26 27.08
CA LYS A 6 20.06 19.90 27.61
C LYS A 6 19.22 18.86 26.82
N TYR A 7 17.98 19.21 26.41
CA TYR A 7 17.16 18.39 25.55
C TYR A 7 17.89 18.04 24.24
N LEU A 8 18.40 19.05 23.54
CA LEU A 8 19.15 18.86 22.30
C LEU A 8 20.44 18.06 22.49
N LYS A 9 21.14 18.26 23.63
CA LYS A 9 22.34 17.45 23.96
C LYS A 9 21.99 15.98 24.14
N ILE A 10 20.87 15.65 24.80
CA ILE A 10 20.40 14.28 24.93
C ILE A 10 19.93 13.75 23.56
N ALA A 11 19.21 14.54 22.78
CA ALA A 11 18.79 14.15 21.44
C ALA A 11 19.98 13.74 20.53
N ASN A 12 21.09 14.47 20.64
CA ASN A 12 22.29 14.17 19.87
C ASN A 12 22.90 12.80 20.20
N THR A 13 22.68 12.25 21.39
CA THR A 13 23.14 10.88 21.72
C THR A 13 22.37 9.80 20.96
N TYR A 14 21.21 10.13 20.41
CA TYR A 14 20.37 9.22 19.61
C TYR A 14 20.53 9.40 18.09
N THR A 15 21.47 10.24 17.63
CA THR A 15 21.70 10.51 16.20
C THR A 15 21.98 9.21 15.41
N LEU A 16 22.80 8.31 15.95
CA LEU A 16 23.09 7.02 15.31
C LEU A 16 21.83 6.18 15.12
N MET A 17 20.93 6.20 16.12
CA MET A 17 19.65 5.50 16.05
C MET A 17 18.73 6.12 14.97
N ILE A 18 18.69 7.45 14.87
CA ILE A 18 17.95 8.15 13.82
C ILE A 18 18.47 7.74 12.43
N LEU A 19 19.80 7.73 12.27
CA LEU A 19 20.42 7.33 10.99
C LEU A 19 20.17 5.86 10.67
N ALA A 20 20.20 4.96 11.63
CA ALA A 20 19.91 3.53 11.43
C ALA A 20 18.45 3.31 10.95
N TYR A 21 17.47 3.92 11.62
CA TYR A 21 16.06 3.84 11.20
C TYR A 21 15.85 4.46 9.81
N THR A 22 16.51 5.57 9.53
CA THR A 22 16.45 6.23 8.22
C THR A 22 17.05 5.35 7.12
N ALA A 23 18.18 4.69 7.38
CA ALA A 23 18.81 3.76 6.43
C ALA A 23 17.90 2.55 6.12
N ILE A 24 17.25 1.98 7.14
CA ILE A 24 16.27 0.91 6.97
C ILE A 24 15.10 1.38 6.11
N PHE A 25 14.56 2.58 6.39
CA PHE A 25 13.47 3.15 5.61
C PHE A 25 13.84 3.37 4.15
N LEU A 26 15.02 3.96 3.89
CA LEU A 26 15.49 4.19 2.53
C LEU A 26 15.72 2.87 1.78
N GLY A 27 16.27 1.87 2.46
CA GLY A 27 16.42 0.53 1.89
C GLY A 27 15.07 -0.07 1.47
N LEU A 28 14.05 0.03 2.33
CA LEU A 28 12.70 -0.42 2.01
C LEU A 28 12.06 0.42 0.89
N ALA A 29 12.20 1.74 0.91
CA ALA A 29 11.65 2.62 -0.12
C ALA A 29 12.26 2.35 -1.51
N ILE A 30 13.57 2.12 -1.58
CA ILE A 30 14.26 1.76 -2.82
C ILE A 30 13.84 0.36 -3.28
N PHE A 31 13.79 -0.61 -2.36
CA PHE A 31 13.39 -1.99 -2.68
C PHE A 31 11.96 -2.05 -3.23
N THR A 32 10.99 -1.40 -2.57
CA THR A 32 9.61 -1.34 -3.06
C THR A 32 9.51 -0.60 -4.39
N GLY A 33 10.34 0.42 -4.60
CA GLY A 33 10.44 1.17 -5.85
C GLY A 33 10.90 0.30 -7.01
N THR A 34 11.97 -0.44 -6.83
CA THR A 34 12.51 -1.33 -7.89
C THR A 34 11.56 -2.50 -8.21
N TYR A 35 10.84 -3.01 -7.23
CA TYR A 35 9.88 -4.10 -7.45
C TYR A 35 8.64 -3.65 -8.24
N ASN A 36 8.16 -2.43 -8.02
CA ASN A 36 6.99 -1.88 -8.72
C ASN A 36 7.30 -1.31 -10.11
N SER A 37 8.55 -0.91 -10.40
CA SER A 37 8.96 -0.35 -11.69
C SER A 37 9.11 -1.40 -12.81
N THR A 38 9.09 -2.69 -12.48
CA THR A 38 9.24 -3.77 -13.47
C THR A 38 7.94 -4.15 -14.19
N SER A 39 6.82 -3.47 -13.95
CA SER A 39 5.50 -3.89 -14.45
C SER A 39 4.88 -3.05 -15.57
N THR A 40 5.64 -2.16 -16.24
CA THR A 40 5.15 -1.43 -17.42
C THR A 40 5.18 -2.24 -18.72
N ASP A 41 5.96 -3.32 -18.76
CA ASP A 41 5.88 -4.27 -19.87
C ASP A 41 4.85 -5.36 -19.52
N TYR A 42 3.81 -5.45 -20.34
CA TYR A 42 2.89 -6.58 -20.32
C TYR A 42 3.69 -7.86 -20.59
N LYS A 43 4.15 -8.53 -19.54
CA LYS A 43 4.61 -9.92 -19.63
C LYS A 43 3.36 -10.78 -19.67
N SER A 44 3.18 -11.50 -20.79
CA SER A 44 2.22 -12.60 -20.82
C SER A 44 2.46 -13.49 -19.61
N MET A 45 1.45 -13.66 -18.77
CA MET A 45 1.54 -14.60 -17.65
C MET A 45 1.65 -15.99 -18.22
N ASP A 46 2.71 -16.73 -17.87
CA ASP A 46 2.77 -18.17 -18.09
C ASP A 46 1.80 -18.83 -17.10
N VAL A 47 0.56 -19.06 -17.54
CA VAL A 47 -0.48 -19.70 -16.73
C VAL A 47 -0.39 -21.23 -16.92
N LYS A 48 -0.58 -21.95 -15.83
CA LYS A 48 -0.65 -23.42 -15.83
C LYS A 48 -2.10 -23.86 -15.87
N VAL A 49 -2.51 -24.40 -17.02
CA VAL A 49 -3.90 -24.77 -17.28
C VAL A 49 -3.98 -26.30 -17.47
N ALA A 50 -4.99 -26.92 -16.89
CA ALA A 50 -5.33 -28.30 -17.18
C ALA A 50 -6.67 -28.37 -17.94
N ILE A 51 -6.77 -29.25 -18.93
CA ILE A 51 -7.99 -29.50 -19.69
C ILE A 51 -8.34 -30.98 -19.57
N ILE A 52 -9.41 -31.25 -18.84
CA ILE A 52 -10.04 -32.58 -18.74
C ILE A 52 -11.07 -32.69 -19.87
N ASN A 53 -10.79 -33.47 -20.85
CA ASN A 53 -11.68 -33.64 -21.99
C ASN A 53 -12.43 -34.96 -21.90
N ARG A 54 -13.74 -34.88 -21.65
CA ARG A 54 -14.66 -36.03 -21.66
C ARG A 54 -15.35 -36.21 -23.02
N ASP A 55 -15.24 -35.23 -23.94
CA ASP A 55 -15.75 -35.31 -25.29
C ASP A 55 -14.75 -35.96 -26.25
N LYS A 56 -15.18 -36.20 -27.49
CA LYS A 56 -14.29 -36.66 -28.55
C LYS A 56 -13.23 -35.60 -28.87
N ASN A 57 -12.02 -36.02 -29.23
CA ASN A 57 -10.97 -35.09 -29.67
C ASN A 57 -11.33 -34.53 -31.07
N THR A 58 -12.11 -33.50 -31.09
CA THR A 58 -12.51 -32.78 -32.30
C THR A 58 -11.49 -31.70 -32.66
N GLU A 59 -11.55 -31.17 -33.86
CA GLU A 59 -10.65 -30.08 -34.29
C GLU A 59 -10.83 -28.82 -33.44
N LEU A 60 -12.04 -28.52 -33.00
CA LEU A 60 -12.35 -27.41 -32.10
C LEU A 60 -11.58 -27.56 -30.78
N ILE A 61 -11.64 -28.74 -30.13
CA ILE A 61 -10.97 -29.02 -28.85
C ILE A 61 -9.45 -29.05 -29.02
N ASN A 62 -8.94 -29.65 -30.09
CA ASN A 62 -7.51 -29.70 -30.36
C ASN A 62 -6.95 -28.30 -30.66
N GLY A 63 -7.66 -27.49 -31.44
CA GLY A 63 -7.31 -26.10 -31.69
C GLY A 63 -7.30 -25.26 -30.40
N PHE A 64 -8.24 -25.53 -29.47
CA PHE A 64 -8.25 -24.88 -28.19
C PHE A 64 -7.03 -25.28 -27.31
N LYS A 65 -6.70 -26.57 -27.26
CA LYS A 65 -5.49 -27.05 -26.54
C LYS A 65 -4.22 -26.40 -27.08
N ASP A 66 -4.11 -26.27 -28.41
CA ASP A 66 -2.95 -25.64 -29.04
C ASP A 66 -2.92 -24.12 -28.76
N TYR A 67 -4.09 -23.45 -28.75
CA TYR A 67 -4.18 -22.05 -28.38
C TYR A 67 -3.74 -21.80 -26.92
N ILE A 68 -4.12 -22.68 -26.00
CA ILE A 68 -3.67 -22.59 -24.58
C ILE A 68 -2.15 -22.82 -24.48
N LYS A 69 -1.58 -23.78 -25.24
CA LYS A 69 -0.12 -24.01 -25.26
C LYS A 69 0.67 -22.80 -25.77
N ASP A 70 0.09 -22.03 -26.70
CA ASP A 70 0.73 -20.82 -27.24
C ASP A 70 0.73 -19.65 -26.19
N HIS A 71 -0.09 -19.74 -25.12
CA HIS A 71 -0.27 -18.68 -24.11
C HIS A 71 0.07 -19.11 -22.67
N GLY A 72 0.45 -20.39 -22.46
CA GLY A 72 0.77 -20.93 -21.13
C GLY A 72 1.18 -22.39 -21.19
N GLU A 73 1.32 -23.02 -20.02
CA GLU A 73 1.69 -24.42 -19.87
C GLU A 73 0.43 -25.30 -19.72
N LEU A 74 0.27 -26.27 -20.64
CA LEU A 74 -0.81 -27.24 -20.55
C LEU A 74 -0.34 -28.47 -19.77
N ILE A 75 -0.96 -28.68 -18.60
CA ILE A 75 -0.65 -29.81 -17.72
C ILE A 75 -1.70 -30.92 -17.92
N SER A 76 -1.21 -32.15 -18.10
CA SER A 76 -2.08 -33.33 -18.20
C SER A 76 -2.37 -33.86 -16.81
N LEU A 77 -3.67 -34.03 -16.48
CA LEU A 77 -4.14 -34.57 -15.21
C LEU A 77 -5.09 -35.75 -15.45
N GLU A 78 -5.21 -36.61 -14.45
CA GLU A 78 -6.23 -37.67 -14.41
C GLU A 78 -7.59 -37.08 -14.02
N ASP A 79 -8.68 -37.62 -14.58
CA ASP A 79 -10.05 -37.19 -14.29
C ASP A 79 -10.56 -37.78 -12.95
N ASP A 80 -9.96 -37.28 -11.86
CA ASP A 80 -10.34 -37.62 -10.49
C ASP A 80 -10.54 -36.36 -9.66
N ASN A 81 -11.74 -36.21 -9.08
CA ASN A 81 -12.14 -35.00 -8.39
C ASN A 81 -11.26 -34.63 -7.16
N GLU A 82 -10.69 -35.63 -6.49
CA GLU A 82 -9.83 -35.39 -5.33
C GLU A 82 -8.47 -34.87 -5.80
N SER A 83 -7.89 -35.52 -6.79
CA SER A 83 -6.65 -35.12 -7.44
C SER A 83 -6.74 -33.71 -8.03
N LEU A 84 -7.86 -33.38 -8.70
CA LEU A 84 -8.07 -32.04 -9.29
C LEU A 84 -8.12 -30.91 -8.23
N ARG A 85 -8.70 -31.19 -7.06
CA ARG A 85 -8.72 -30.22 -5.95
C ARG A 85 -7.34 -30.04 -5.33
N ASP A 86 -6.60 -31.13 -5.18
CA ASP A 86 -5.24 -31.11 -4.60
C ASP A 86 -4.28 -30.29 -5.46
N VAL A 87 -4.27 -30.48 -6.79
CA VAL A 87 -3.37 -29.71 -7.67
C VAL A 87 -3.67 -28.21 -7.70
N LEU A 88 -4.94 -27.83 -7.52
CA LEU A 88 -5.33 -26.43 -7.35
C LEU A 88 -4.88 -25.91 -5.97
N PHE A 89 -5.11 -26.66 -4.92
CA PHE A 89 -4.73 -26.28 -3.56
C PHE A 89 -3.22 -26.06 -3.43
N TYR A 90 -2.41 -26.95 -4.01
CA TYR A 90 -0.96 -26.85 -4.03
C TYR A 90 -0.42 -25.88 -5.10
N ARG A 91 -1.32 -25.22 -5.85
CA ARG A 91 -0.95 -24.28 -6.94
C ARG A 91 -0.05 -24.90 -8.01
N THR A 92 -0.19 -26.20 -8.25
CA THR A 92 0.49 -26.90 -9.35
C THR A 92 -0.14 -26.51 -10.68
N VAL A 93 -1.45 -26.21 -10.66
CA VAL A 93 -2.24 -25.71 -11.79
C VAL A 93 -3.03 -24.47 -11.31
N ASP A 94 -3.16 -23.48 -12.19
CA ASP A 94 -3.89 -22.24 -11.88
C ASP A 94 -5.38 -22.33 -12.23
N TYR A 95 -5.71 -23.12 -13.25
CA TYR A 95 -7.05 -23.19 -13.81
C TYR A 95 -7.34 -24.56 -14.42
N ILE A 96 -8.46 -25.16 -14.11
CA ILE A 96 -8.89 -26.44 -14.66
C ILE A 96 -10.20 -26.24 -15.43
N MET A 97 -10.24 -26.76 -16.66
CA MET A 97 -11.39 -26.77 -17.53
C MET A 97 -11.83 -28.21 -17.77
N ILE A 98 -13.10 -28.50 -17.51
CA ILE A 98 -13.70 -29.82 -17.71
C ILE A 98 -14.71 -29.71 -18.85
N ILE A 99 -14.38 -30.29 -19.99
CA ILE A 99 -15.23 -30.32 -21.17
C ILE A 99 -16.17 -31.52 -21.07
N PRO A 100 -17.49 -31.32 -20.99
CA PRO A 100 -18.45 -32.42 -20.84
C PRO A 100 -18.61 -33.25 -22.12
N ASP A 101 -19.20 -34.44 -21.97
CA ASP A 101 -19.55 -35.31 -23.10
C ASP A 101 -20.45 -34.58 -24.12
N ASN A 102 -20.23 -34.82 -25.41
CA ASN A 102 -20.96 -34.25 -26.53
C ASN A 102 -20.90 -32.70 -26.63
N TYR A 103 -19.98 -32.04 -25.90
CA TYR A 103 -19.83 -30.59 -25.91
C TYR A 103 -19.72 -30.01 -27.32
N THR A 104 -18.83 -30.54 -28.16
CA THR A 104 -18.59 -30.03 -29.50
C THR A 104 -19.84 -30.11 -30.36
N THR A 105 -20.58 -31.24 -30.32
CA THR A 105 -21.80 -31.41 -31.12
C THR A 105 -22.88 -30.44 -30.70
N ASP A 106 -23.07 -30.23 -29.42
CA ASP A 106 -24.10 -29.33 -28.90
C ASP A 106 -23.69 -27.85 -29.11
N PHE A 107 -22.40 -27.51 -29.01
CA PHE A 107 -21.87 -26.19 -29.32
C PHE A 107 -22.05 -25.79 -30.78
N ILE A 108 -21.74 -26.69 -31.74
CA ILE A 108 -21.91 -26.46 -33.17
C ILE A 108 -23.42 -26.33 -33.53
N ASN A 109 -24.28 -27.05 -32.87
CA ASN A 109 -25.73 -26.96 -33.04
C ASN A 109 -26.37 -25.70 -32.40
N GLY A 110 -25.55 -24.83 -31.79
CA GLY A 110 -26.01 -23.58 -31.18
C GLY A 110 -26.77 -23.76 -29.87
N LYS A 111 -26.63 -24.93 -29.20
CA LYS A 111 -27.17 -25.12 -27.85
C LYS A 111 -26.32 -24.35 -26.82
N ASP A 112 -26.97 -23.92 -25.73
CA ASP A 112 -26.30 -23.27 -24.64
C ASP A 112 -25.56 -24.31 -23.77
N VAL A 113 -24.30 -24.54 -24.04
CA VAL A 113 -23.44 -25.48 -23.35
C VAL A 113 -22.31 -24.74 -22.65
N THR A 114 -22.01 -25.14 -21.41
CA THR A 114 -20.97 -24.52 -20.58
C THR A 114 -19.87 -25.53 -20.27
N ILE A 115 -18.64 -25.02 -20.24
CA ILE A 115 -17.47 -25.77 -19.74
C ILE A 115 -17.43 -25.57 -18.22
N GLU A 116 -17.37 -26.67 -17.47
CA GLU A 116 -17.15 -26.59 -16.03
C GLU A 116 -15.72 -26.14 -15.74
N THR A 117 -15.57 -25.25 -14.76
CA THR A 117 -14.26 -24.71 -14.42
C THR A 117 -13.99 -24.82 -12.92
N MET A 118 -12.75 -25.14 -12.59
CA MET A 118 -12.26 -25.07 -11.21
C MET A 118 -11.12 -24.06 -11.15
N GLU A 119 -11.24 -23.11 -10.25
CA GLU A 119 -10.31 -21.98 -10.16
C GLU A 119 -10.06 -21.56 -8.72
N LEU A 120 -8.89 -20.94 -8.48
CA LEU A 120 -8.63 -20.30 -7.19
C LEU A 120 -9.35 -18.93 -7.17
N PRO A 121 -10.13 -18.63 -6.12
CA PRO A 121 -10.78 -17.32 -6.00
C PRO A 121 -9.77 -16.18 -6.05
N ASP A 122 -10.12 -15.11 -6.79
CA ASP A 122 -9.35 -13.86 -6.88
C ASP A 122 -7.90 -13.98 -7.40
N ALA A 123 -7.54 -15.08 -8.06
CA ALA A 123 -6.23 -15.22 -8.69
C ALA A 123 -6.22 -14.58 -10.09
N TYR A 124 -5.24 -13.71 -10.37
CA TYR A 124 -5.05 -13.10 -11.70
C TYR A 124 -4.87 -14.14 -12.81
N SER A 125 -4.16 -15.24 -12.51
CA SER A 125 -3.98 -16.38 -13.41
C SER A 125 -5.31 -17.03 -13.80
N SER A 126 -6.25 -17.18 -12.86
CA SER A 126 -7.59 -17.71 -13.12
C SER A 126 -8.40 -16.77 -14.03
N ILE A 127 -8.38 -15.46 -13.78
CA ILE A 127 -9.06 -14.46 -14.60
C ILE A 127 -8.49 -14.45 -16.02
N TYR A 128 -7.17 -14.53 -16.16
CA TYR A 128 -6.51 -14.56 -17.47
C TYR A 128 -6.88 -15.84 -18.23
N SER A 129 -6.82 -17.01 -17.60
CA SER A 129 -7.21 -18.30 -18.21
C SER A 129 -8.68 -18.32 -18.66
N LYS A 130 -9.58 -17.76 -17.85
CA LYS A 130 -10.99 -17.58 -18.19
C LYS A 130 -11.20 -16.66 -19.40
N ASN A 131 -10.41 -15.61 -19.48
CA ASN A 131 -10.43 -14.71 -20.65
C ASN A 131 -9.94 -15.40 -21.93
N LEU A 132 -8.89 -16.23 -21.84
CA LEU A 132 -8.42 -17.05 -22.97
C LEU A 132 -9.51 -18.00 -23.45
N LEU A 133 -10.17 -18.73 -22.53
CA LEU A 133 -11.30 -19.61 -22.83
C LEU A 133 -12.43 -18.85 -23.54
N ASN A 134 -12.89 -17.77 -22.93
CA ASN A 134 -13.99 -16.97 -23.47
C ASN A 134 -13.66 -16.40 -24.84
N LYS A 135 -12.42 -15.92 -25.04
CA LYS A 135 -11.97 -15.35 -26.31
C LYS A 135 -12.00 -16.41 -27.42
N TYR A 136 -11.50 -17.61 -27.14
CA TYR A 136 -11.52 -18.71 -28.09
C TYR A 136 -12.93 -19.14 -28.46
N LEU A 137 -13.79 -19.41 -27.46
CA LEU A 137 -15.16 -19.88 -27.67
C LEU A 137 -16.04 -18.82 -28.34
N ASN A 138 -15.91 -17.54 -27.97
CA ASN A 138 -16.65 -16.46 -28.62
C ASN A 138 -16.25 -16.31 -30.10
N THR A 139 -14.96 -16.41 -30.40
CA THR A 139 -14.48 -16.37 -31.79
C THR A 139 -15.00 -17.56 -32.58
N ALA A 140 -14.95 -18.77 -32.00
CA ALA A 140 -15.54 -19.98 -32.60
C ALA A 140 -17.03 -19.81 -32.90
N ASN A 141 -17.80 -19.28 -31.95
CA ASN A 141 -19.23 -19.04 -32.11
C ASN A 141 -19.53 -18.01 -33.23
N LEU A 142 -18.71 -16.96 -33.36
CA LEU A 142 -18.84 -15.98 -34.44
C LEU A 142 -18.65 -16.64 -35.85
N TYR A 143 -17.64 -17.48 -35.99
CA TYR A 143 -17.36 -18.18 -37.23
C TYR A 143 -18.45 -19.21 -37.59
N LEU A 144 -18.96 -19.96 -36.60
CA LEU A 144 -20.08 -20.87 -36.80
C LEU A 144 -21.34 -20.15 -37.24
N LYS A 145 -21.65 -18.99 -36.66
CA LYS A 145 -22.78 -18.13 -37.11
C LYS A 145 -22.57 -17.56 -38.52
N ALA A 146 -21.34 -17.39 -38.97
CA ALA A 146 -21.00 -17.00 -40.31
C ALA A 146 -21.07 -18.15 -41.33
N GLY A 147 -21.39 -19.38 -40.89
CA GLY A 147 -21.54 -20.57 -41.76
C GLY A 147 -20.22 -21.26 -42.12
N ILE A 148 -19.17 -21.06 -41.37
CA ILE A 148 -17.86 -21.71 -41.58
C ILE A 148 -17.91 -23.13 -41.06
N SER A 149 -17.33 -24.09 -41.82
CA SER A 149 -17.31 -25.50 -41.48
C SER A 149 -16.33 -25.80 -40.32
N ASP A 150 -16.60 -26.85 -39.54
CA ASP A 150 -15.78 -27.30 -38.39
C ASP A 150 -14.32 -27.55 -38.77
N THR A 151 -14.05 -28.04 -39.97
CA THR A 151 -12.69 -28.35 -40.47
C THR A 151 -11.82 -27.11 -40.73
N GLU A 152 -12.41 -25.96 -41.01
CA GLU A 152 -11.68 -24.69 -41.23
C GLU A 152 -11.64 -23.81 -39.97
N LEU A 153 -12.50 -24.13 -38.97
CA LEU A 153 -12.74 -23.31 -37.80
C LEU A 153 -11.47 -23.09 -36.96
N SER A 154 -10.76 -24.18 -36.63
CA SER A 154 -9.57 -24.11 -35.78
C SER A 154 -8.42 -23.32 -36.40
N LYS A 155 -8.28 -23.39 -37.76
CA LYS A 155 -7.27 -22.65 -38.48
C LYS A 155 -7.56 -21.16 -38.52
N LEU A 156 -8.78 -20.76 -38.79
CA LEU A 156 -9.20 -19.35 -38.85
C LEU A 156 -9.14 -18.69 -37.46
N ILE A 157 -9.58 -19.40 -36.44
CA ILE A 157 -9.45 -18.93 -35.05
C ILE A 157 -7.98 -18.69 -34.69
N LYS A 158 -7.09 -19.63 -35.03
CA LYS A 158 -5.67 -19.49 -34.75
C LYS A 158 -5.04 -18.31 -35.49
N GLU A 159 -5.38 -18.11 -36.74
CA GLU A 159 -4.92 -16.97 -37.56
C GLU A 159 -5.37 -15.63 -36.95
N ASP A 160 -6.63 -15.51 -36.55
CA ASP A 160 -7.16 -14.27 -36.00
C ASP A 160 -6.69 -13.98 -34.56
N LEU A 161 -6.66 -14.99 -33.71
CA LEU A 161 -6.21 -14.81 -32.32
C LEU A 161 -4.70 -14.58 -32.18
N ASN A 162 -3.90 -15.01 -33.17
CA ASN A 162 -2.47 -14.76 -33.24
C ASN A 162 -2.10 -13.40 -33.86
N LYS A 163 -3.07 -12.67 -34.43
CA LYS A 163 -2.84 -11.29 -34.88
C LYS A 163 -2.48 -10.42 -33.67
N LYS A 164 -1.21 -10.19 -33.47
CA LYS A 164 -0.71 -9.22 -32.49
C LYS A 164 -0.98 -7.83 -33.03
N VAL A 165 -1.93 -7.13 -32.43
CA VAL A 165 -2.05 -5.68 -32.59
C VAL A 165 -0.98 -5.07 -31.68
N GLU A 166 -0.04 -4.34 -32.24
CA GLU A 166 0.84 -3.50 -31.44
C GLU A 166 -0.03 -2.43 -30.75
N VAL A 167 -0.37 -2.71 -29.50
CA VAL A 167 -0.97 -1.69 -28.64
C VAL A 167 0.18 -0.81 -28.16
N GLY A 168 0.50 0.22 -28.94
CA GLY A 168 1.32 1.30 -28.44
C GLY A 168 0.53 1.99 -27.34
N MET A 169 0.96 1.89 -26.09
CA MET A 169 0.52 2.86 -25.11
C MET A 169 0.96 4.23 -25.64
N LEU A 170 0.01 5.17 -25.70
CA LEU A 170 0.39 6.57 -25.90
C LEU A 170 1.38 6.89 -24.78
N ASP A 171 2.66 6.99 -25.15
CA ASP A 171 3.69 7.45 -24.24
C ASP A 171 3.23 8.81 -23.71
N LYS A 172 2.85 8.84 -22.46
CA LYS A 172 2.64 10.08 -21.71
C LYS A 172 4.01 10.72 -21.47
N GLN A 173 4.69 11.07 -22.56
CA GLN A 173 6.09 11.51 -22.59
C GLN A 173 6.41 12.70 -21.72
N ASN A 174 5.45 13.29 -21.01
CA ASN A 174 5.66 14.45 -20.12
C ASN A 174 4.87 14.41 -18.80
N GLU A 175 4.20 13.31 -18.45
CA GLU A 175 3.56 13.23 -17.13
C GLU A 175 4.55 12.64 -16.12
N VAL A 176 4.84 13.42 -15.07
CA VAL A 176 5.67 12.97 -13.95
C VAL A 176 4.96 11.81 -13.24
N ASP A 177 5.64 10.68 -13.08
CA ASP A 177 5.10 9.53 -12.33
C ASP A 177 5.18 9.81 -10.82
N PHE A 178 4.01 9.90 -10.20
CA PHE A 178 3.87 10.09 -8.75
C PHE A 178 3.71 8.80 -7.95
N THR A 179 3.73 7.63 -8.58
CA THR A 179 3.51 6.34 -7.91
C THR A 179 4.56 6.09 -6.81
N MET A 180 5.84 6.32 -7.14
CA MET A 180 6.94 6.14 -6.20
C MET A 180 6.96 7.20 -5.09
N PRO A 181 6.83 8.51 -5.39
CA PRO A 181 6.68 9.53 -4.35
C PRO A 181 5.51 9.24 -3.40
N ALA A 182 4.34 8.82 -3.91
CA ALA A 182 3.19 8.46 -3.09
C ALA A 182 3.51 7.29 -2.14
N THR A 183 4.10 6.23 -2.67
CA THR A 183 4.52 5.07 -1.89
C THR A 183 5.50 5.48 -0.80
N TYR A 184 6.50 6.31 -1.12
CA TYR A 184 7.45 6.85 -0.16
C TYR A 184 6.75 7.60 0.98
N TYR A 185 5.84 8.53 0.66
CA TYR A 185 5.14 9.31 1.68
C TYR A 185 4.16 8.44 2.48
N ASN A 186 3.47 7.48 1.86
CA ASN A 186 2.60 6.55 2.58
C ASN A 186 3.40 5.69 3.57
N PHE A 187 4.54 5.12 3.17
CA PHE A 187 5.44 4.38 4.06
C PHE A 187 6.09 5.25 5.13
N SER A 188 6.32 6.54 4.84
CA SER A 188 6.87 7.48 5.82
C SER A 188 5.97 7.64 7.05
N ASN A 189 4.66 7.38 6.95
CA ASN A 189 3.73 7.34 8.08
C ASN A 189 4.27 6.44 9.22
N TYR A 190 4.60 5.19 8.89
CA TYR A 190 5.12 4.24 9.87
C TYR A 190 6.43 4.73 10.50
N MET A 191 7.36 5.13 9.65
CA MET A 191 8.70 5.50 10.11
C MET A 191 8.71 6.79 10.92
N LEU A 192 7.99 7.82 10.47
CA LEU A 192 7.88 9.08 11.21
C LEU A 192 7.23 8.89 12.58
N ILE A 193 6.17 8.09 12.66
CA ILE A 193 5.52 7.78 13.94
C ILE A 193 6.50 7.03 14.85
N THR A 194 7.07 5.93 14.38
CA THR A 194 7.90 5.04 15.19
C THR A 194 9.16 5.74 15.67
N ILE A 195 9.94 6.35 14.77
CA ILE A 195 11.21 6.99 15.14
C ILE A 195 10.98 8.19 16.04
N THR A 196 9.98 9.03 15.75
CA THR A 196 9.69 10.20 16.55
C THR A 196 9.22 9.82 17.96
N MET A 197 8.30 8.84 18.05
CA MET A 197 7.83 8.36 19.35
C MET A 197 8.99 7.77 20.17
N VAL A 198 9.81 6.92 19.58
CA VAL A 198 10.96 6.32 20.29
C VAL A 198 11.92 7.41 20.77
N ILE A 199 12.35 8.33 19.92
CA ILE A 199 13.32 9.37 20.28
C ILE A 199 12.76 10.31 21.34
N VAL A 200 11.55 10.84 21.11
CA VAL A 200 10.90 11.76 22.06
C VAL A 200 10.71 11.10 23.43
N THR A 201 10.23 9.86 23.44
CA THR A 201 9.99 9.14 24.68
C THR A 201 11.29 8.83 25.43
N MET A 202 12.35 8.42 24.74
CA MET A 202 13.68 8.19 25.35
C MET A 202 14.23 9.46 26.00
N ILE A 203 14.12 10.61 25.33
CA ILE A 203 14.55 11.89 25.89
C ILE A 203 13.68 12.27 27.09
N MET A 204 12.37 12.15 26.99
CA MET A 204 11.43 12.50 28.05
C MET A 204 11.57 11.61 29.29
N VAL A 205 11.85 10.31 29.11
CA VAL A 205 12.16 9.41 30.24
C VAL A 205 13.38 9.92 31.04
N SER A 206 14.43 10.39 30.33
CA SER A 206 15.62 10.96 31.01
C SER A 206 15.27 12.20 31.85
N PHE A 207 14.30 13.02 31.45
CA PHE A 207 13.81 14.15 32.23
C PHE A 207 12.85 13.76 33.36
N ASN A 208 12.13 12.64 33.21
CA ASN A 208 11.12 12.14 34.14
C ASN A 208 11.78 11.21 35.23
N GLU A 209 13.05 10.87 35.12
CA GLU A 209 13.78 10.11 36.16
C GLU A 209 13.63 10.80 37.51
N GLU A 210 13.29 10.06 38.54
CA GLU A 210 12.90 10.61 39.85
C GLU A 210 13.94 11.56 40.46
N LYS A 211 15.23 11.20 40.38
CA LYS A 211 16.35 12.02 40.88
C LYS A 211 16.41 13.36 40.11
N ILE A 212 16.20 13.35 38.78
CA ILE A 212 16.23 14.54 37.96
C ILE A 212 14.98 15.38 38.19
N LYS A 213 13.80 14.74 38.31
CA LYS A 213 12.55 15.40 38.64
C LYS A 213 12.61 16.13 39.96
N ARG A 214 13.10 15.49 41.04
CA ARG A 214 13.26 16.12 42.34
C ARG A 214 14.20 17.35 42.29
N ARG A 215 15.32 17.23 41.57
CA ARG A 215 16.25 18.36 41.38
C ARG A 215 15.61 19.50 40.57
N ASN A 216 14.81 19.19 39.59
CA ASN A 216 14.11 20.19 38.79
C ASN A 216 13.01 20.93 39.56
N LEU A 217 12.36 20.28 40.54
CA LEU A 217 11.36 20.90 41.41
C LEU A 217 11.93 21.98 42.31
N VAL A 218 13.17 21.84 42.76
CA VAL A 218 13.87 22.84 43.63
C VAL A 218 14.65 23.87 42.80
N SER A 219 14.61 23.79 41.47
CA SER A 219 15.31 24.72 40.61
C SER A 219 14.54 26.04 40.46
N PRO A 220 15.22 27.18 40.18
CA PRO A 220 14.55 28.45 39.97
C PRO A 220 13.72 28.52 38.68
N VAL A 221 13.72 27.45 37.87
CA VAL A 221 12.94 27.37 36.59
C VAL A 221 11.51 26.92 36.90
N SER A 222 10.54 27.78 36.66
CA SER A 222 9.13 27.43 36.85
C SER A 222 8.70 26.23 35.98
N TYR A 223 7.80 25.40 36.51
CA TYR A 223 7.28 24.22 35.82
C TYR A 223 6.72 24.54 34.41
N LYS A 224 6.02 25.70 34.26
CA LYS A 224 5.51 26.16 32.97
C LYS A 224 6.66 26.44 31.98
N SER A 225 7.72 27.11 32.45
CA SER A 225 8.90 27.39 31.61
C SER A 225 9.63 26.13 31.20
N MET A 226 9.80 25.17 32.15
CA MET A 226 10.40 23.88 31.85
C MET A 226 9.59 23.11 30.80
N ASN A 227 8.28 22.98 30.98
CA ASN A 227 7.42 22.25 30.07
C ASN A 227 7.43 22.87 28.66
N ARG A 228 7.41 24.21 28.55
CA ARG A 228 7.54 24.93 27.28
C ARG A 228 8.86 24.67 26.58
N GLN A 229 9.99 24.63 27.33
CA GLN A 229 11.30 24.33 26.78
C GLN A 229 11.42 22.87 26.31
N LEU A 230 10.80 21.92 27.03
CA LEU A 230 10.72 20.52 26.61
C LEU A 230 9.88 20.36 25.32
N MET A 231 8.73 21.05 25.24
CA MET A 231 7.93 21.08 24.00
C MET A 231 8.73 21.64 22.81
N LEU A 232 9.39 22.79 22.99
CA LEU A 232 10.22 23.38 21.94
C LEU A 232 11.33 22.41 21.49
N GLY A 233 12.00 21.75 22.45
CA GLY A 233 13.00 20.72 22.15
C GLY A 233 12.42 19.57 21.32
N ASN A 234 11.23 19.10 21.72
CA ASN A 234 10.52 18.04 21.01
C ASN A 234 10.22 18.44 19.56
N TYR A 235 9.59 19.61 19.35
CA TYR A 235 9.29 20.10 18.00
C TYR A 235 10.57 20.31 17.16
N THR A 236 11.66 20.80 17.76
CA THR A 236 12.94 20.98 17.06
C THR A 236 13.51 19.65 16.56
N VAL A 237 13.53 18.62 17.41
CA VAL A 237 14.04 17.29 17.04
C VAL A 237 13.13 16.65 15.99
N GLY A 238 11.83 16.75 16.17
CA GLY A 238 10.89 16.22 15.20
C GLY A 238 10.96 16.91 13.84
N LEU A 239 11.08 18.23 13.84
CA LEU A 239 11.27 18.99 12.60
C LEU A 239 12.58 18.56 11.89
N ALA A 240 13.66 18.33 12.65
CA ALA A 240 14.91 17.85 12.07
C ALA A 240 14.76 16.46 11.43
N ILE A 241 14.05 15.53 12.08
CA ILE A 241 13.74 14.21 11.53
C ILE A 241 12.89 14.38 10.26
N TRP A 242 11.83 15.17 10.31
CA TRP A 242 10.96 15.42 9.16
C TRP A 242 11.71 16.05 7.97
N LEU A 243 12.55 17.07 8.22
CA LEU A 243 13.38 17.70 7.18
C LEU A 243 14.34 16.69 6.53
N LEU A 244 14.88 15.77 7.30
CA LEU A 244 15.73 14.71 6.78
C LEU A 244 14.95 13.82 5.81
N TYR A 245 13.73 13.40 6.15
CA TYR A 245 12.88 12.58 5.27
C TYR A 245 12.42 13.35 4.02
N VAL A 246 12.02 14.61 4.18
CA VAL A 246 11.68 15.46 3.04
C VAL A 246 12.92 15.69 2.14
N GLY A 247 14.09 15.91 2.72
CA GLY A 247 15.34 16.05 1.95
C GLY A 247 15.64 14.81 1.10
N PHE A 248 15.47 13.61 1.66
CA PHE A 248 15.65 12.38 0.90
C PHE A 248 14.61 12.22 -0.21
N SER A 249 13.36 12.65 -0.02
CA SER A 249 12.35 12.61 -1.10
C SER A 249 12.75 13.48 -2.29
N PHE A 250 13.35 14.65 -2.06
CA PHE A 250 13.89 15.49 -3.13
C PHE A 250 15.11 14.89 -3.83
N ILE A 251 15.94 14.12 -3.11
CA ILE A 251 17.10 13.44 -3.70
C ILE A 251 16.63 12.27 -4.59
N LEU A 252 15.64 11.49 -4.12
CA LEU A 252 15.17 10.30 -4.82
C LEU A 252 14.21 10.62 -5.98
N TYR A 253 13.35 11.64 -5.82
CA TYR A 253 12.23 11.93 -6.72
C TYR A 253 12.18 13.39 -7.15
N LYS A 254 13.34 13.94 -7.52
CA LYS A 254 13.55 15.37 -7.84
C LYS A 254 12.46 15.96 -8.73
N ASP A 255 12.16 15.31 -9.85
CA ASP A 255 11.22 15.84 -10.84
C ASP A 255 9.78 15.92 -10.29
N ALA A 256 9.34 14.90 -9.54
CA ALA A 256 8.04 14.88 -8.89
C ALA A 256 7.96 15.89 -7.73
N MET A 257 9.02 16.00 -6.92
CA MET A 257 9.01 16.87 -5.74
C MET A 257 9.08 18.36 -6.06
N LEU A 258 9.55 18.74 -7.25
CA LEU A 258 9.58 20.13 -7.72
C LEU A 258 8.24 20.61 -8.33
N THR A 259 7.22 19.78 -8.30
CA THR A 259 5.86 20.10 -8.77
C THR A 259 4.95 20.59 -7.64
N MET A 260 3.76 21.09 -7.99
CA MET A 260 2.73 21.44 -7.00
C MET A 260 2.24 20.23 -6.21
N ASN A 261 2.15 19.04 -6.83
CA ASN A 261 1.80 17.80 -6.13
C ASN A 261 2.87 17.48 -5.07
N GLY A 262 4.17 17.60 -5.42
CA GLY A 262 5.27 17.41 -4.47
C GLY A 262 5.17 18.36 -3.28
N LEU A 263 4.86 19.65 -3.51
CA LEU A 263 4.63 20.62 -2.45
C LEU A 263 3.47 20.20 -1.52
N PHE A 264 2.35 19.72 -2.08
CA PHE A 264 1.23 19.24 -1.27
C PHE A 264 1.56 17.99 -0.46
N LEU A 265 2.37 17.05 -1.01
CA LEU A 265 2.88 15.89 -0.25
C LEU A 265 3.73 16.34 0.95
N VAL A 266 4.62 17.31 0.75
CA VAL A 266 5.45 17.90 1.82
C VAL A 266 4.56 18.57 2.88
N LEU A 267 3.57 19.37 2.49
CA LEU A 267 2.66 20.03 3.41
C LEU A 267 1.82 19.03 4.21
N ASN A 268 1.29 18.00 3.55
CA ASN A 268 0.52 16.94 4.22
C ASN A 268 1.39 16.21 5.26
N SER A 269 2.63 15.87 4.91
CA SER A 269 3.56 15.23 5.85
C SER A 269 3.94 16.12 7.03
N LEU A 270 4.00 17.45 6.84
CA LEU A 270 4.22 18.41 7.93
C LEU A 270 3.05 18.42 8.92
N VAL A 271 1.81 18.39 8.42
CA VAL A 271 0.62 18.34 9.26
C VAL A 271 0.59 17.06 10.09
N LEU A 272 0.90 15.92 9.47
CA LEU A 272 1.05 14.64 10.18
C LEU A 272 2.14 14.72 11.24
N MET A 273 3.30 15.32 10.92
CA MET A 273 4.40 15.46 11.86
C MET A 273 4.03 16.27 13.09
N ILE A 274 3.25 17.33 12.94
CA ILE A 274 2.76 18.14 14.07
C ILE A 274 1.88 17.28 14.99
N PHE A 275 1.01 16.43 14.42
CA PHE A 275 0.23 15.46 15.18
C PHE A 275 1.12 14.47 15.94
N ILE A 276 2.10 13.85 15.25
CA ILE A 276 3.01 12.87 15.85
C ILE A 276 3.74 13.46 17.05
N GLN A 277 4.19 14.71 16.95
CA GLN A 277 4.87 15.41 18.04
C GLN A 277 3.95 15.62 19.25
N ALA A 278 2.74 16.09 19.02
CA ALA A 278 1.76 16.27 20.09
C ALA A 278 1.43 14.94 20.78
N PHE A 279 1.23 13.88 19.99
CA PHE A 279 0.91 12.54 20.47
C PHE A 279 2.07 11.91 21.28
N SER A 280 3.29 11.97 20.73
CA SER A 280 4.49 11.47 21.40
C SER A 280 4.72 12.17 22.76
N PHE A 281 4.53 13.48 22.79
CA PHE A 281 4.65 14.27 24.02
C PHE A 281 3.57 13.89 25.05
N MET A 282 2.34 13.66 24.60
CA MET A 282 1.26 13.20 25.46
C MET A 282 1.59 11.84 26.08
N ILE A 283 1.97 10.85 25.26
CA ILE A 283 2.27 9.50 25.75
C ILE A 283 3.44 9.51 26.73
N ALA A 284 4.48 10.31 26.47
CA ALA A 284 5.62 10.47 27.40
C ALA A 284 5.23 11.09 28.75
N LYS A 285 4.05 11.70 28.87
CA LYS A 285 3.49 12.16 30.16
C LYS A 285 2.78 11.05 30.95
N PHE A 286 2.30 9.99 30.29
CA PHE A 286 1.57 8.92 30.98
C PHE A 286 2.48 7.95 31.73
N THR A 287 3.64 7.63 31.18
CA THR A 287 4.58 6.66 31.77
C THR A 287 6.03 7.08 31.57
N SER A 288 6.91 6.58 32.44
CA SER A 288 8.35 6.70 32.28
C SER A 288 9.01 5.34 31.97
N ASN A 289 8.22 4.28 31.79
CA ASN A 289 8.75 2.98 31.42
C ASN A 289 9.08 2.97 29.92
N ARG A 290 10.36 2.72 29.60
CA ARG A 290 10.89 2.72 28.21
C ARG A 290 10.26 1.65 27.35
N GLU A 291 10.02 0.47 27.90
CA GLU A 291 9.45 -0.67 27.16
C GLU A 291 8.01 -0.39 26.74
N ILE A 292 7.19 0.14 27.67
CA ILE A 292 5.82 0.53 27.39
C ILE A 292 5.77 1.62 26.30
N LEU A 293 6.64 2.62 26.41
CA LEU A 293 6.69 3.73 25.46
C LEU A 293 7.12 3.27 24.06
N SER A 294 8.12 2.41 23.97
CA SER A 294 8.56 1.80 22.72
C SER A 294 7.48 0.89 22.14
N GLY A 295 6.83 0.08 22.98
CA GLY A 295 5.73 -0.79 22.58
C GLY A 295 4.54 -0.01 22.00
N VAL A 296 4.12 1.08 22.66
CA VAL A 296 3.06 1.96 22.16
C VAL A 296 3.45 2.60 20.82
N GLY A 297 4.70 3.05 20.68
CA GLY A 297 5.20 3.63 19.43
C GLY A 297 5.14 2.65 18.27
N ASN A 298 5.62 1.44 18.49
CA ASN A 298 5.59 0.39 17.46
C ASN A 298 4.15 -0.06 17.16
N LEU A 299 3.33 -0.29 18.18
CA LEU A 299 1.94 -0.71 17.99
C LEU A 299 1.13 0.35 17.22
N PHE A 300 1.26 1.62 17.60
CA PHE A 300 0.56 2.70 16.93
C PHE A 300 1.10 2.93 15.52
N GLY A 301 2.43 2.93 15.33
CA GLY A 301 3.06 3.11 14.02
C GLY A 301 2.70 1.97 13.07
N MET A 302 2.94 0.72 13.47
CA MET A 302 2.69 -0.46 12.65
C MET A 302 1.20 -0.71 12.45
N GLY A 303 0.41 -0.69 13.54
CA GLY A 303 -1.02 -0.92 13.49
C GLY A 303 -1.73 0.08 12.60
N SER A 304 -1.46 1.40 12.77
CA SER A 304 -2.06 2.41 11.90
C SER A 304 -1.63 2.26 10.45
N SER A 305 -0.38 1.85 10.19
CA SER A 305 0.11 1.70 8.81
C SER A 305 -0.54 0.54 8.07
N PHE A 306 -0.89 -0.56 8.75
CA PHE A 306 -1.63 -1.66 8.14
C PHE A 306 -3.09 -1.27 7.86
N ILE A 307 -3.81 -0.77 8.87
CA ILE A 307 -5.25 -0.55 8.74
C ILE A 307 -5.62 0.74 7.99
N CYS A 308 -4.70 1.71 7.89
CA CYS A 308 -4.95 2.97 7.20
C CYS A 308 -4.51 3.00 5.73
N GLY A 309 -3.79 1.99 5.26
CA GLY A 309 -3.45 1.91 3.84
C GLY A 309 -2.01 2.28 3.48
N ALA A 310 -1.07 2.32 4.46
CA ALA A 310 0.34 2.61 4.17
C ALA A 310 1.05 1.40 3.54
N PHE A 311 0.81 0.20 4.06
CA PHE A 311 1.43 -1.05 3.60
C PHE A 311 0.54 -1.82 2.61
N VAL A 312 -0.76 -1.75 2.80
CA VAL A 312 -1.75 -2.34 1.91
C VAL A 312 -2.62 -1.21 1.37
N PRO A 313 -2.72 -1.03 0.04
CA PRO A 313 -3.52 0.05 -0.54
C PRO A 313 -4.94 0.10 0.02
N GLN A 314 -5.48 1.30 0.27
CA GLN A 314 -6.84 1.48 0.81
C GLN A 314 -7.92 0.79 -0.05
N SER A 315 -7.69 0.67 -1.36
CA SER A 315 -8.59 -0.01 -2.30
C SER A 315 -8.70 -1.52 -2.06
N MET A 316 -7.72 -2.13 -1.39
CA MET A 316 -7.70 -3.57 -1.05
C MET A 316 -8.23 -3.86 0.37
N LEU A 317 -8.49 -2.82 1.17
CA LEU A 317 -8.98 -2.98 2.53
C LEU A 317 -10.51 -3.08 2.54
N SER A 318 -11.03 -3.94 3.43
CA SER A 318 -12.48 -4.10 3.56
C SER A 318 -13.15 -2.82 4.09
N PRO A 319 -14.44 -2.56 3.76
CA PRO A 319 -15.17 -1.38 4.25
C PRO A 319 -15.20 -1.27 5.78
N PHE A 320 -15.22 -2.40 6.47
CA PHE A 320 -15.17 -2.44 7.94
C PHE A 320 -13.84 -1.91 8.47
N VAL A 321 -12.71 -2.37 7.93
CA VAL A 321 -11.37 -1.89 8.31
C VAL A 321 -11.21 -0.41 8.03
N LEU A 322 -11.65 0.07 6.86
CA LEU A 322 -11.62 1.48 6.51
C LEU A 322 -12.47 2.33 7.46
N SER A 323 -13.61 1.81 7.94
CA SER A 323 -14.44 2.52 8.91
C SER A 323 -13.72 2.73 10.24
N LEU A 324 -12.97 1.74 10.73
CA LEU A 324 -12.13 1.85 11.91
C LEU A 324 -10.92 2.77 11.67
N ALA A 325 -10.31 2.70 10.50
CA ALA A 325 -9.17 3.52 10.13
C ALA A 325 -9.48 5.04 10.18
N LYS A 326 -10.70 5.46 9.87
CA LYS A 326 -11.14 6.87 9.91
C LYS A 326 -10.98 7.53 11.29
N PHE A 327 -10.89 6.77 12.37
CA PHE A 327 -10.59 7.27 13.71
C PHE A 327 -9.10 7.55 13.93
N LEU A 328 -8.25 7.28 12.94
CA LEU A 328 -6.82 7.49 13.01
C LEU A 328 -6.37 8.58 12.03
N PRO A 329 -5.48 9.50 12.41
CA PRO A 329 -4.99 10.56 11.53
C PRO A 329 -4.22 10.01 10.31
N SER A 330 -3.58 8.85 10.45
CA SER A 330 -2.87 8.15 9.36
C SER A 330 -3.79 7.83 8.17
N TYR A 331 -5.08 7.53 8.40
CA TYR A 331 -6.05 7.29 7.33
C TYR A 331 -6.19 8.52 6.43
N TRP A 332 -6.40 9.68 7.04
CA TRP A 332 -6.59 10.96 6.34
C TRP A 332 -5.31 11.41 5.64
N PHE A 333 -4.16 11.16 6.26
CA PHE A 333 -2.86 11.42 5.66
C PHE A 333 -2.65 10.62 4.36
N ILE A 334 -2.89 9.31 4.40
CA ILE A 334 -2.70 8.42 3.25
C ILE A 334 -3.74 8.69 2.17
N LYS A 335 -5.00 8.95 2.58
CA LYS A 335 -6.07 9.36 1.66
C LYS A 335 -5.69 10.65 0.93
N ALA A 336 -5.23 11.68 1.64
CA ALA A 336 -4.77 12.92 1.04
C ALA A 336 -3.59 12.69 0.06
N ASN A 337 -2.59 11.87 0.42
CA ASN A 337 -1.49 11.53 -0.49
C ASN A 337 -2.01 10.90 -1.80
N ASN A 338 -2.95 9.95 -1.69
CA ASN A 338 -3.53 9.26 -2.85
C ASN A 338 -4.40 10.20 -3.72
N GLU A 339 -4.96 11.27 -3.15
CA GLU A 339 -5.68 12.31 -3.89
C GLU A 339 -4.70 13.32 -4.52
N ILE A 340 -3.65 13.73 -3.81
CA ILE A 340 -2.63 14.66 -4.30
C ILE A 340 -2.00 14.17 -5.59
N ILE A 341 -1.64 12.90 -5.68
CA ILE A 341 -0.97 12.36 -6.88
C ILE A 341 -1.86 12.31 -8.12
N LYS A 342 -3.18 12.41 -7.95
CA LYS A 342 -4.16 12.44 -9.03
C LYS A 342 -4.53 13.85 -9.48
N LEU A 343 -4.01 14.88 -8.78
CA LEU A 343 -4.30 16.26 -9.13
C LEU A 343 -3.61 16.64 -10.44
N THR A 344 -4.42 17.00 -11.41
CA THR A 344 -4.00 17.62 -12.69
C THR A 344 -4.42 19.08 -12.75
N ASP A 345 -5.45 19.46 -11.99
CA ASP A 345 -5.96 20.83 -11.86
C ASP A 345 -5.86 21.31 -10.41
N PHE A 346 -5.31 22.49 -10.20
CA PHE A 346 -5.08 23.12 -8.90
C PHE A 346 -6.12 24.18 -8.57
N SER A 347 -7.33 24.08 -9.14
CA SER A 347 -8.45 24.93 -8.73
C SER A 347 -8.86 24.64 -7.28
N PHE A 348 -9.48 25.62 -6.63
CA PHE A 348 -9.91 25.46 -5.25
C PHE A 348 -10.87 24.28 -5.05
N GLY A 349 -11.68 23.96 -6.07
CA GLY A 349 -12.59 22.80 -6.06
C GLY A 349 -11.84 21.48 -5.93
N SER A 350 -10.77 21.30 -6.71
CA SER A 350 -9.94 20.10 -6.77
C SER A 350 -9.06 19.93 -5.51
N ILE A 351 -8.58 21.03 -4.93
CA ILE A 351 -7.73 21.01 -3.73
C ILE A 351 -8.54 20.87 -2.44
N LYS A 352 -9.80 21.32 -2.42
CA LYS A 352 -10.66 21.35 -1.23
C LYS A 352 -10.73 20.02 -0.46
N PRO A 353 -10.91 18.84 -1.09
CA PRO A 353 -10.92 17.56 -0.36
C PRO A 353 -9.63 17.31 0.42
N ILE A 354 -8.48 17.57 -0.20
CA ILE A 354 -7.15 17.41 0.41
C ILE A 354 -6.98 18.33 1.62
N LEU A 355 -7.40 19.59 1.50
CA LEU A 355 -7.36 20.53 2.63
C LEU A 355 -8.27 20.10 3.78
N ILE A 356 -9.44 19.51 3.48
CA ILE A 356 -10.33 18.95 4.51
C ILE A 356 -9.62 17.79 5.24
N ASP A 357 -8.96 16.87 4.52
CA ASP A 357 -8.25 15.76 5.13
C ASP A 357 -7.10 16.27 6.03
N MET A 358 -6.34 17.27 5.59
CA MET A 358 -5.31 17.93 6.42
C MET A 358 -5.91 18.62 7.66
N LEU A 359 -7.06 19.29 7.52
CA LEU A 359 -7.76 19.91 8.65
C LEU A 359 -8.24 18.89 9.66
N ILE A 360 -8.68 17.71 9.22
CA ILE A 360 -9.06 16.61 10.13
C ILE A 360 -7.85 16.16 10.93
N ILE A 361 -6.67 15.98 10.31
CA ILE A 361 -5.43 15.64 11.03
C ILE A 361 -5.08 16.72 12.06
N PHE A 362 -5.23 17.98 11.70
CA PHE A 362 -5.03 19.10 12.62
C PHE A 362 -6.05 19.08 13.78
N GLY A 363 -7.30 18.69 13.51
CA GLY A 363 -8.33 18.45 14.54
C GLY A 363 -7.90 17.39 15.55
N PHE A 364 -7.36 16.26 15.09
CA PHE A 364 -6.76 15.25 15.97
C PHE A 364 -5.62 15.82 16.82
N THR A 365 -4.80 16.70 16.23
CA THR A 365 -3.72 17.38 16.97
C THR A 365 -4.24 18.22 18.11
N LEU A 366 -5.32 18.99 17.88
CA LEU A 366 -5.95 19.81 18.91
C LEU A 366 -6.56 18.95 20.03
N LEU A 367 -7.21 17.84 19.69
CA LEU A 367 -7.74 16.89 20.67
C LEU A 367 -6.64 16.32 21.57
N VAL A 368 -5.52 15.89 20.98
CA VAL A 368 -4.34 15.38 21.72
C VAL A 368 -3.74 16.47 22.60
N TYR A 369 -3.65 17.69 22.11
CA TYR A 369 -3.15 18.83 22.90
C TYR A 369 -4.05 19.11 24.11
N LEU A 370 -5.36 19.14 23.95
CA LEU A 370 -6.33 19.33 25.04
C LEU A 370 -6.23 18.19 26.07
N ALA A 371 -6.15 16.93 25.59
CA ALA A 371 -5.95 15.78 26.47
C ALA A 371 -4.64 15.90 27.29
N THR A 372 -3.56 16.36 26.67
CA THR A 372 -2.29 16.60 27.34
C THR A 372 -2.42 17.64 28.46
N GLN A 373 -3.18 18.72 28.26
CA GLN A 373 -3.41 19.74 29.27
C GLN A 373 -4.21 19.20 30.46
N ILE A 374 -5.24 18.39 30.21
CA ILE A 374 -6.06 17.75 31.25
C ILE A 374 -5.20 16.82 32.10
N VAL A 375 -4.43 15.92 31.45
CA VAL A 375 -3.53 14.98 32.14
C VAL A 375 -2.49 15.72 33.00
N THR A 376 -1.93 16.80 32.46
CA THR A 376 -0.96 17.61 33.20
C THR A 376 -1.58 18.24 34.46
N LYS A 377 -2.83 18.78 34.37
CA LYS A 377 -3.55 19.34 35.51
C LYS A 377 -3.85 18.29 36.60
N ILE A 378 -4.26 17.09 36.21
CA ILE A 378 -4.55 15.99 37.15
C ILE A 378 -3.29 15.57 37.90
N ARG A 379 -2.14 15.48 37.21
CA ARG A 379 -0.85 15.11 37.85
C ARG A 379 -0.25 16.18 38.77
N LEU A 380 -0.58 17.46 38.55
CA LEU A 380 -0.15 18.53 39.41
C LEU A 380 -0.97 18.62 40.72
N LYS A 381 -2.15 17.98 40.78
CA LYS A 381 -3.00 17.91 41.95
C LYS A 381 -2.70 16.71 42.86
N LYS A 382 -1.97 15.73 42.37
CA LYS A 382 -1.40 14.60 43.12
C LYS A 382 0.06 14.87 43.47
#